data_ca79e3faa4d62ec39c9d49d8a1987ddd
#
_entry.id   ca79e3faa4d62ec39c9d49d8a1987ddd
#
_cell.length_a   1.000
_cell.length_b   1.000
_cell.length_c   1.000
_cell.angle_alpha   90.00
_cell.angle_beta   90.00
_cell.angle_gamma   90.00
#
_symmetry.space_group_name_H-M   'P 1'
#
loop_
_entity.id
_entity.type
_entity.pdbx_description
1 polymer ?
#
loop_
_entity_poly.entity_id
_entity_poly.type
_entity_poly.pdbx_seq_one_letter_code
_entity_poly.pdbx_strand_id
1 'polypeptide(L)'
;MRYLYTLMIFTLAFACKQDNHTDLPQAPRRINSTETKAAPASELPPITQEQIIELYEEADYIDYIFFDWSFSMNQADSNAVKAAVTFISDQPVMGFSPSCKPIGRIIFNSKGETLQEADLYFSEGCYFYSFVNEDNRPAQRNQMTEQGQGFYQDMFAKAHQPAAE
;
A
#
# COMPACT_ATOMS: atom_id res chain seq x y z
N MET A 1 14.24 0.68 56.36
CA MET A 1 14.75 -0.59 55.84
C MET A 1 15.40 -0.31 54.49
N ARG A 2 16.71 -0.45 54.44
CA ARG A 2 17.58 -0.13 53.26
C ARG A 2 17.75 -1.43 52.49
N TYR A 3 17.36 -1.46 51.21
CA TYR A 3 17.75 -2.55 50.31
C TYR A 3 18.77 -2.03 49.32
N LEU A 4 19.98 -2.53 49.50
CA LEU A 4 21.10 -2.45 48.55
C LEU A 4 20.80 -3.37 47.37
N TYR A 5 20.74 -2.86 46.13
CA TYR A 5 20.78 -3.68 44.93
C TYR A 5 22.18 -3.62 44.32
N THR A 6 22.82 -4.75 44.36
CA THR A 6 24.14 -5.03 43.84
C THR A 6 24.09 -5.10 42.32
N LEU A 7 24.80 -4.22 41.66
CA LEU A 7 24.98 -4.17 40.20
C LEU A 7 25.97 -5.26 39.74
N MET A 8 25.49 -6.28 39.04
CA MET A 8 26.33 -7.32 38.48
C MET A 8 26.55 -7.03 36.97
N ILE A 9 27.75 -6.48 36.67
CA ILE A 9 28.20 -6.19 35.29
C ILE A 9 28.77 -7.48 34.71
N PHE A 10 28.10 -8.00 33.68
CA PHE A 10 28.59 -9.14 32.87
C PHE A 10 29.24 -8.58 31.59
N THR A 11 30.58 -8.57 31.57
CA THR A 11 31.37 -8.26 30.37
C THR A 11 31.59 -9.54 29.57
N LEU A 12 30.89 -9.67 28.43
CA LEU A 12 31.19 -10.71 27.44
C LEU A 12 32.16 -10.17 26.40
N ALA A 13 33.39 -10.65 26.46
CA ALA A 13 34.44 -10.44 25.45
C ALA A 13 34.16 -11.41 24.28
N PHE A 14 33.78 -10.92 23.10
CA PHE A 14 33.81 -11.69 21.87
C PHE A 14 35.16 -11.55 21.20
N ALA A 15 35.92 -12.63 21.19
CA ALA A 15 37.16 -12.74 20.42
C ALA A 15 36.82 -13.05 18.96
N CYS A 16 37.09 -12.11 18.05
CA CYS A 16 37.11 -12.37 16.63
C CYS A 16 38.35 -13.17 16.24
N LYS A 17 38.16 -14.37 15.74
CA LYS A 17 39.19 -15.19 15.13
C LYS A 17 39.31 -14.79 13.65
N GLN A 18 40.47 -14.25 13.27
CA GLN A 18 40.78 -13.82 11.92
C GLN A 18 41.47 -14.97 11.20
N ASP A 19 40.77 -15.64 10.31
CA ASP A 19 41.36 -16.65 9.41
C ASP A 19 41.86 -15.95 8.14
N ASN A 20 43.18 -15.86 8.00
CA ASN A 20 43.88 -15.45 6.78
C ASN A 20 43.81 -16.60 5.78
N HIS A 21 42.95 -16.50 4.76
CA HIS A 21 43.07 -17.29 3.54
C HIS A 21 43.64 -16.43 2.43
N THR A 22 44.85 -16.72 2.09
CA THR A 22 45.57 -16.23 0.91
C THR A 22 45.05 -17.04 -0.27
N ASP A 23 44.23 -16.44 -1.15
CA ASP A 23 43.82 -17.07 -2.39
C ASP A 23 44.29 -16.26 -3.60
N LEU A 24 44.85 -17.03 -4.54
CA LEU A 24 45.44 -16.63 -5.82
C LEU A 24 44.47 -15.90 -6.75
N PRO A 25 44.94 -15.07 -7.68
CA PRO A 25 44.10 -14.32 -8.59
C PRO A 25 43.45 -15.24 -9.62
N GLN A 26 42.13 -15.45 -9.51
CA GLN A 26 41.34 -16.05 -10.56
C GLN A 26 40.99 -15.02 -11.62
N ALA A 27 41.21 -15.41 -12.89
CA ALA A 27 40.88 -14.65 -14.08
C ALA A 27 39.40 -14.22 -14.11
N PRO A 28 39.08 -13.07 -14.75
CA PRO A 28 37.71 -12.56 -14.77
C PRO A 28 36.78 -13.51 -15.53
N ARG A 29 35.89 -14.18 -14.79
CA ARG A 29 34.75 -14.89 -15.34
C ARG A 29 33.82 -13.87 -15.99
N ARG A 30 33.69 -13.90 -17.30
CA ARG A 30 32.64 -13.18 -18.02
C ARG A 30 31.30 -13.62 -17.44
N ILE A 31 30.69 -12.77 -16.62
CA ILE A 31 29.30 -12.90 -16.24
C ILE A 31 28.53 -12.54 -17.49
N ASN A 32 28.00 -13.54 -18.19
CA ASN A 32 26.94 -13.33 -19.14
C ASN A 32 25.80 -12.73 -18.31
N SER A 33 25.61 -11.42 -18.42
CA SER A 33 24.40 -10.75 -17.96
C SER A 33 23.26 -11.29 -18.83
N THR A 34 22.68 -12.39 -18.38
CA THR A 34 21.35 -12.76 -18.83
C THR A 34 20.47 -11.61 -18.32
N GLU A 35 20.08 -10.72 -19.23
CA GLU A 35 18.99 -9.78 -18.98
C GLU A 35 17.83 -10.63 -18.48
N THR A 36 17.65 -10.62 -17.17
CA THR A 36 16.42 -11.12 -16.57
C THR A 36 15.35 -10.14 -17.02
N LYS A 37 14.73 -10.47 -18.17
CA LYS A 37 13.49 -9.82 -18.62
C LYS A 37 12.58 -9.83 -17.38
N ALA A 38 12.35 -8.64 -16.81
CA ALA A 38 11.45 -8.47 -15.68
C ALA A 38 10.17 -9.23 -16.03
N ALA A 39 9.79 -10.18 -15.18
CA ALA A 39 8.54 -10.88 -15.35
C ALA A 39 7.45 -9.82 -15.49
N PRO A 40 6.51 -9.95 -16.43
CA PRO A 40 5.40 -9.03 -16.55
C PRO A 40 4.77 -8.92 -15.15
N ALA A 41 4.56 -7.69 -14.68
CA ALA A 41 3.89 -7.45 -13.39
C ALA A 41 2.64 -8.33 -13.40
N SER A 42 2.55 -9.31 -12.48
CA SER A 42 1.51 -10.33 -12.53
C SER A 42 0.17 -9.61 -12.55
N GLU A 43 -0.61 -9.84 -13.60
CA GLU A 43 -1.96 -9.31 -13.71
C GLU A 43 -2.78 -9.92 -12.58
N LEU A 44 -3.08 -9.11 -11.56
CA LEU A 44 -3.97 -9.54 -10.49
C LEU A 44 -5.41 -9.45 -10.99
N PRO A 45 -6.27 -10.41 -10.62
CA PRO A 45 -7.68 -10.35 -10.97
C PRO A 45 -8.34 -9.13 -10.32
N PRO A 46 -9.45 -8.62 -10.86
CA PRO A 46 -10.28 -7.63 -10.17
C PRO A 46 -11.01 -8.28 -8.99
N ILE A 47 -11.46 -7.48 -8.02
CA ILE A 47 -12.50 -7.93 -7.09
C ILE A 47 -13.76 -8.23 -7.88
N THR A 48 -14.53 -9.22 -7.45
CA THR A 48 -15.74 -9.64 -8.16
C THR A 48 -16.86 -8.61 -8.00
N GLN A 49 -17.84 -8.70 -8.88
CA GLN A 49 -19.02 -7.85 -8.76
C GLN A 49 -19.76 -8.08 -7.43
N GLU A 50 -19.78 -9.34 -6.96
CA GLU A 50 -20.36 -9.69 -5.67
C GLU A 50 -19.65 -9.00 -4.51
N GLN A 51 -18.32 -8.93 -4.54
CA GLN A 51 -17.53 -8.21 -3.54
C GLN A 51 -17.77 -6.70 -3.59
N ILE A 52 -17.95 -6.11 -4.78
CA ILE A 52 -18.31 -4.69 -4.91
C ILE A 52 -19.70 -4.43 -4.32
N ILE A 53 -20.67 -5.33 -4.59
CA ILE A 53 -22.02 -5.24 -4.03
C ILE A 53 -21.97 -5.36 -2.51
N GLU A 54 -21.22 -6.31 -1.98
CA GLU A 54 -21.04 -6.48 -0.54
C GLU A 54 -20.47 -5.21 0.12
N LEU A 55 -19.43 -4.61 -0.46
CA LEU A 55 -18.90 -3.33 0.01
C LEU A 55 -19.95 -2.22 -0.05
N TYR A 56 -20.76 -2.17 -1.10
CA TYR A 56 -21.80 -1.15 -1.27
C TYR A 56 -22.94 -1.29 -0.26
N GLU A 57 -23.28 -2.52 0.14
CA GLU A 57 -24.37 -2.81 1.06
C GLU A 57 -23.95 -2.74 2.53
N GLU A 58 -22.73 -3.23 2.83
CA GLU A 58 -22.29 -3.45 4.20
C GLU A 58 -21.38 -2.34 4.74
N ALA A 59 -20.63 -1.61 3.90
CA ALA A 59 -19.76 -0.57 4.38
C ALA A 59 -20.54 0.62 4.96
N ASP A 60 -20.25 1.00 6.18
CA ASP A 60 -20.85 2.14 6.88
C ASP A 60 -19.82 3.25 7.20
N TYR A 61 -18.54 2.97 7.00
CA TYR A 61 -17.47 3.90 7.28
C TYR A 61 -16.24 3.63 6.40
N ILE A 62 -15.57 4.70 5.96
CA ILE A 62 -14.33 4.61 5.19
C ILE A 62 -13.26 5.49 5.82
N ASP A 63 -12.06 4.93 6.03
CA ASP A 63 -10.85 5.68 6.33
C ASP A 63 -9.99 5.84 5.09
N TYR A 64 -9.41 7.03 4.92
CA TYR A 64 -8.42 7.35 3.89
C TYR A 64 -7.13 7.79 4.59
N ILE A 65 -6.08 7.00 4.45
CA ILE A 65 -4.75 7.27 5.03
C ILE A 65 -3.82 7.59 3.88
N PHE A 66 -3.31 8.82 3.82
CA PHE A 66 -2.37 9.26 2.78
C PHE A 66 -0.93 9.18 3.29
N PHE A 67 -0.02 8.59 2.49
CA PHE A 67 1.33 8.27 2.97
C PHE A 67 2.24 9.50 3.02
N ASP A 68 2.17 10.38 2.03
CA ASP A 68 3.05 11.55 1.91
C ASP A 68 2.35 12.88 2.29
N TRP A 69 1.21 12.78 2.97
CA TRP A 69 0.40 13.93 3.33
C TRP A 69 0.23 14.01 4.85
N SER A 70 0.19 15.23 5.37
CA SER A 70 -0.01 15.47 6.81
C SER A 70 -1.48 15.38 7.25
N PHE A 71 -2.37 14.86 6.41
CA PHE A 71 -3.79 14.69 6.74
C PHE A 71 -4.29 13.29 6.40
N SER A 72 -5.33 12.89 7.11
CA SER A 72 -6.17 11.75 6.80
C SER A 72 -7.62 12.24 6.68
N MET A 73 -8.46 11.44 6.05
CA MET A 73 -9.89 11.75 5.90
C MET A 73 -10.69 10.52 6.29
N ASN A 74 -11.88 10.73 6.80
CA ASN A 74 -12.85 9.66 6.99
C ASN A 74 -14.21 10.05 6.43
N GLN A 75 -15.04 9.06 6.19
CA GLN A 75 -16.38 9.22 5.67
C GLN A 75 -17.34 8.28 6.40
N ALA A 76 -18.37 8.87 7.04
CA ALA A 76 -19.42 8.16 7.77
C ALA A 76 -20.83 8.47 7.24
N ASP A 77 -20.97 9.41 6.29
CA ASP A 77 -22.25 9.64 5.63
C ASP A 77 -22.55 8.48 4.67
N SER A 78 -23.70 7.82 4.85
CA SER A 78 -24.04 6.62 4.11
C SER A 78 -24.08 6.83 2.57
N ASN A 79 -24.52 8.00 2.09
CA ASN A 79 -24.54 8.26 0.66
C ASN A 79 -23.13 8.47 0.12
N ALA A 80 -22.28 9.12 0.89
CA ALA A 80 -20.89 9.37 0.51
C ALA A 80 -20.07 8.07 0.57
N VAL A 81 -20.28 7.18 1.54
CA VAL A 81 -19.69 5.85 1.59
C VAL A 81 -20.09 5.05 0.35
N LYS A 82 -21.38 4.98 0.04
CA LYS A 82 -21.88 4.29 -1.17
C LYS A 82 -21.32 4.89 -2.46
N ALA A 83 -21.25 6.22 -2.54
CA ALA A 83 -20.63 6.89 -3.69
C ALA A 83 -19.16 6.48 -3.85
N ALA A 84 -18.39 6.40 -2.75
CA ALA A 84 -16.99 6.00 -2.79
C ALA A 84 -16.80 4.56 -3.30
N VAL A 85 -17.70 3.63 -2.99
CA VAL A 85 -17.67 2.27 -3.56
C VAL A 85 -17.90 2.30 -5.08
N THR A 86 -18.72 3.21 -5.61
CA THR A 86 -18.92 3.35 -7.08
C THR A 86 -17.68 3.89 -7.81
N PHE A 87 -16.66 4.35 -7.10
CA PHE A 87 -15.39 4.75 -7.72
C PHE A 87 -14.53 3.54 -8.12
N ILE A 88 -14.87 2.34 -7.64
CA ILE A 88 -14.23 1.08 -8.01
C ILE A 88 -14.92 0.58 -9.29
N SER A 89 -14.14 0.49 -10.38
CA SER A 89 -14.62 -0.11 -11.63
C SER A 89 -14.58 -1.64 -11.52
N ASP A 90 -15.44 -2.35 -12.25
CA ASP A 90 -15.37 -3.80 -12.43
C ASP A 90 -14.23 -4.24 -13.38
N GLN A 91 -13.55 -3.28 -14.00
CA GLN A 91 -12.50 -3.56 -14.98
C GLN A 91 -11.14 -3.86 -14.31
N PRO A 92 -10.43 -4.90 -14.78
CA PRO A 92 -9.09 -5.20 -14.32
C PRO A 92 -8.08 -4.12 -14.74
N VAL A 93 -6.99 -4.01 -14.02
CA VAL A 93 -5.86 -3.17 -14.42
C VAL A 93 -4.94 -3.97 -15.34
N MET A 94 -4.96 -3.61 -16.62
CA MET A 94 -4.15 -4.24 -17.67
C MET A 94 -2.83 -3.47 -17.84
N GLY A 95 -1.77 -4.02 -17.31
CA GLY A 95 -0.42 -3.44 -17.44
C GLY A 95 -0.32 -2.03 -16.85
N PHE A 96 0.49 -1.82 -15.84
CA PHE A 96 0.76 -0.50 -15.29
C PHE A 96 2.26 -0.26 -15.21
N SER A 97 2.67 1.00 -15.19
CA SER A 97 4.08 1.37 -15.08
C SER A 97 4.66 0.91 -13.75
N PRO A 98 5.86 0.32 -13.72
CA PRO A 98 6.57 0.05 -12.46
C PRO A 98 6.86 1.30 -11.63
N SER A 99 6.71 2.50 -12.21
CA SER A 99 6.82 3.77 -11.50
C SER A 99 5.58 4.14 -10.69
N CYS A 100 4.43 3.48 -10.93
CA CYS A 100 3.23 3.69 -10.12
C CYS A 100 3.52 3.34 -8.66
N LYS A 101 3.24 4.30 -7.77
CA LYS A 101 3.37 4.11 -6.33
C LYS A 101 2.03 4.40 -5.67
N PRO A 102 1.67 3.65 -4.62
CA PRO A 102 0.48 3.98 -3.85
C PRO A 102 0.71 5.32 -3.12
N ILE A 103 -0.30 6.16 -3.13
CA ILE A 103 -0.30 7.44 -2.43
C ILE A 103 -1.01 7.38 -1.07
N GLY A 104 -1.70 6.28 -0.81
CA GLY A 104 -2.45 6.09 0.42
C GLY A 104 -3.11 4.72 0.47
N ARG A 105 -3.86 4.49 1.55
CA ARG A 105 -4.68 3.31 1.79
C ARG A 105 -6.10 3.72 2.09
N ILE A 106 -7.05 2.96 1.59
CA ILE A 106 -8.47 3.08 1.87
C ILE A 106 -8.88 1.84 2.64
N ILE A 107 -9.60 2.04 3.74
CA ILE A 107 -10.10 0.99 4.61
C ILE A 107 -11.62 1.09 4.65
N PHE A 108 -12.31 0.09 4.12
CA PHE A 108 -13.76 -0.03 4.18
C PHE A 108 -14.12 -0.80 5.45
N ASN A 109 -14.95 -0.20 6.27
CA ASN A 109 -15.37 -0.76 7.56
C ASN A 109 -16.88 -0.97 7.60
N SER A 110 -17.32 -1.95 8.40
CA SER A 110 -18.70 -2.18 8.79
C SER A 110 -18.76 -2.48 10.29
N LYS A 111 -19.57 -1.72 11.02
CA LYS A 111 -19.79 -1.91 12.46
C LYS A 111 -18.49 -1.94 13.29
N GLY A 112 -17.47 -1.22 12.83
CA GLY A 112 -16.16 -1.14 13.47
C GLY A 112 -15.18 -2.26 13.11
N GLU A 113 -15.53 -3.17 12.22
CA GLU A 113 -14.65 -4.21 11.68
C GLU A 113 -14.25 -3.87 10.24
N THR A 114 -13.01 -4.18 9.87
CA THR A 114 -12.53 -3.97 8.51
C THR A 114 -13.10 -5.02 7.57
N LEU A 115 -13.82 -4.58 6.54
CA LEU A 115 -14.31 -5.43 5.47
C LEU A 115 -13.24 -5.67 4.40
N GLN A 116 -12.59 -4.59 3.97
CA GLN A 116 -11.62 -4.64 2.88
C GLN A 116 -10.65 -3.46 2.96
N GLU A 117 -9.40 -3.70 2.58
CA GLU A 117 -8.38 -2.64 2.43
C GLU A 117 -7.87 -2.59 0.99
N ALA A 118 -7.54 -1.39 0.53
CA ALA A 118 -6.94 -1.19 -0.78
C ALA A 118 -5.90 -0.09 -0.75
N ASP A 119 -4.75 -0.33 -1.37
CA ASP A 119 -3.80 0.72 -1.68
C ASP A 119 -4.33 1.56 -2.84
N LEU A 120 -4.35 2.88 -2.65
CA LEU A 120 -4.80 3.87 -3.63
C LEU A 120 -3.64 4.30 -4.50
N TYR A 121 -3.78 4.12 -5.81
CA TYR A 121 -2.87 4.65 -6.82
C TYR A 121 -3.55 5.81 -7.54
N PHE A 122 -2.93 6.99 -7.47
CA PHE A 122 -3.49 8.21 -8.06
C PHE A 122 -2.37 9.12 -8.57
N SER A 123 -1.90 8.83 -9.77
CA SER A 123 -0.98 9.67 -10.53
C SER A 123 -1.23 9.47 -12.02
N GLU A 124 -0.65 10.28 -12.89
CA GLU A 124 -0.84 10.15 -14.34
C GLU A 124 -0.56 8.72 -14.82
N GLY A 125 -1.56 8.09 -15.43
CA GLY A 125 -1.52 6.71 -15.88
C GLY A 125 -1.60 5.64 -14.79
N CYS A 126 -1.83 6.01 -13.53
CA CYS A 126 -1.92 5.12 -12.38
C CYS A 126 -3.20 5.40 -11.57
N TYR A 127 -4.37 5.18 -12.17
CA TYR A 127 -5.67 5.41 -11.51
C TYR A 127 -6.33 4.08 -11.20
N PHE A 128 -6.01 3.49 -10.05
CA PHE A 128 -6.53 2.18 -9.67
C PHE A 128 -6.43 1.91 -8.16
N TYR A 129 -7.14 0.87 -7.74
CA TYR A 129 -7.08 0.30 -6.39
C TYR A 129 -6.36 -1.04 -6.44
N SER A 130 -5.47 -1.30 -5.49
CA SER A 130 -4.85 -2.60 -5.27
C SER A 130 -5.28 -3.15 -3.94
N PHE A 131 -6.28 -4.03 -3.96
CA PHE A 131 -6.82 -4.67 -2.77
C PHE A 131 -5.82 -5.63 -2.16
N VAL A 132 -5.73 -5.63 -0.84
CA VAL A 132 -4.81 -6.48 -0.09
C VAL A 132 -5.55 -7.60 0.62
N ASN A 133 -4.86 -8.73 0.80
CA ASN A 133 -5.34 -9.84 1.62
C ASN A 133 -4.96 -9.66 3.09
N GLU A 134 -5.34 -10.61 3.95
CA GLU A 134 -5.04 -10.62 5.38
C GLU A 134 -3.52 -10.54 5.69
N ASP A 135 -2.66 -11.02 4.79
CA ASP A 135 -1.20 -10.91 4.90
C ASP A 135 -0.67 -9.53 4.46
N ASN A 136 -1.55 -8.58 4.17
CA ASN A 136 -1.23 -7.25 3.64
C ASN A 136 -0.47 -7.29 2.29
N ARG A 137 -0.80 -8.27 1.45
CA ARG A 137 -0.22 -8.44 0.10
C ARG A 137 -1.24 -8.11 -0.97
N PRO A 138 -0.84 -7.45 -2.07
CA PRO A 138 -1.73 -7.23 -3.21
C PRO A 138 -2.32 -8.55 -3.72
N ALA A 139 -3.65 -8.63 -3.77
CA ALA A 139 -4.39 -9.82 -4.19
C ALA A 139 -5.27 -9.57 -5.42
N GLN A 140 -5.84 -8.36 -5.54
CA GLN A 140 -6.76 -8.00 -6.61
C GLN A 140 -6.52 -6.55 -7.03
N ARG A 141 -6.91 -6.18 -8.28
CA ARG A 141 -6.77 -4.80 -8.78
C ARG A 141 -7.92 -4.42 -9.66
N ASN A 142 -8.49 -3.23 -9.40
CA ASN A 142 -9.57 -2.66 -10.19
C ASN A 142 -9.20 -1.25 -10.64
N GLN A 143 -9.54 -0.92 -11.86
CA GLN A 143 -9.43 0.45 -12.34
C GLN A 143 -10.32 1.37 -11.49
N MET A 144 -9.92 2.62 -11.44
CA MET A 144 -10.74 3.69 -10.86
C MET A 144 -11.67 4.24 -11.94
N THR A 145 -12.94 4.49 -11.60
CA THR A 145 -13.89 5.15 -12.51
C THR A 145 -13.50 6.61 -12.73
N GLU A 146 -13.98 7.22 -13.82
CA GLU A 146 -13.78 8.66 -14.07
C GLU A 146 -14.34 9.53 -12.92
N GLN A 147 -15.45 9.11 -12.34
CA GLN A 147 -16.05 9.79 -11.19
C GLN A 147 -15.11 9.74 -9.97
N GLY A 148 -14.48 8.60 -9.72
CA GLY A 148 -13.47 8.46 -8.67
C GLY A 148 -12.25 9.34 -8.92
N GLN A 149 -11.77 9.38 -10.17
CA GLN A 149 -10.66 10.26 -10.53
C GLN A 149 -11.00 11.73 -10.26
N GLY A 150 -12.18 12.19 -10.66
CA GLY A 150 -12.66 13.55 -10.39
C GLY A 150 -12.73 13.85 -8.89
N PHE A 151 -13.25 12.92 -8.09
CA PHE A 151 -13.33 13.07 -6.64
C PHE A 151 -11.95 13.29 -6.00
N TYR A 152 -10.97 12.42 -6.31
CA TYR A 152 -9.63 12.56 -5.75
C TYR A 152 -8.91 13.79 -6.26
N GLN A 153 -9.09 14.17 -7.52
CA GLN A 153 -8.53 15.40 -8.07
C GLN A 153 -9.03 16.63 -7.31
N ASP A 154 -10.33 16.73 -7.09
CA ASP A 154 -10.94 17.84 -6.34
C ASP A 154 -10.51 17.85 -4.88
N MET A 155 -10.42 16.69 -4.26
CA MET A 155 -9.99 16.55 -2.87
C MET A 155 -8.56 17.05 -2.69
N PHE A 156 -7.62 16.60 -3.54
CA PHE A 156 -6.23 17.04 -3.46
C PHE A 156 -6.06 18.52 -3.83
N ALA A 157 -6.83 19.02 -4.80
CA ALA A 157 -6.81 20.44 -5.12
C ALA A 157 -7.23 21.33 -3.93
N LYS A 158 -8.23 20.89 -3.17
CA LYS A 158 -8.67 21.58 -1.94
C LYS A 158 -7.65 21.48 -0.81
N ALA A 159 -7.00 20.34 -0.65
CA ALA A 159 -5.99 20.14 0.38
C ALA A 159 -4.73 20.99 0.18
N HIS A 160 -4.46 21.44 -1.06
CA HIS A 160 -3.35 22.34 -1.37
C HIS A 160 -3.69 23.83 -1.20
N GLN A 161 -4.96 24.21 -0.95
CA GLN A 161 -5.32 25.59 -0.74
C GLN A 161 -4.87 26.01 0.67
N PRO A 162 -4.10 27.12 0.81
CA PRO A 162 -3.81 27.67 2.13
C PRO A 162 -5.14 28.01 2.82
N ALA A 163 -5.22 27.74 4.11
CA ALA A 163 -6.38 28.13 4.91
C ALA A 163 -6.61 29.64 4.70
N ALA A 164 -7.82 30.01 4.29
CA ALA A 164 -8.18 31.42 4.20
C ALA A 164 -8.12 32.01 5.63
N GLU A 165 -7.21 32.98 5.85
CA GLU A 165 -7.10 33.74 7.10
C GLU A 165 -8.32 34.63 7.31
#